data_f3f132f1e67dd6be4091b6946205731a
#
_entry.id   f3f132f1e67dd6be4091b6946205731a
#
_cell.length_a   1.000
_cell.length_b   1.000
_cell.length_c   1.000
_cell.angle_alpha   90.00
_cell.angle_beta   90.00
_cell.angle_gamma   90.00
#
_symmetry.space_group_name_H-M   'P 1'
#
loop_
_entity.id
_entity.type
_entity.pdbx_description
1 polymer ?
#
loop_
_entity_poly.entity_id
_entity_poly.type
_entity_poly.pdbx_seq_one_letter_code
_entity_poly.pdbx_strand_id
1 'polypeptide(L)'
;MGCCQKKKKSQYLLNKTDKPSYEPTDDKDFSNLKINLSYHDFTPLKLLGRGSFGQVCLVRLKINNKLYAMKILDKKLLKERNQELHTKSERDLMVKINCPFIVNIKSAFQDEKYLYIISDFMQGGDLFYHMHETSIFDFELAQFYTCELVLALEYLHNNNMIYRDLKPENILLDANGHIKLTDFGLSKLLNSSKQKAFTICGTIQYIAPEVFIDKGYDKMVDWWSLGCLIYEMFVGKLAFNIKNNTNLSLDLYNKKLKFPRHMDEDAQDLINKLLVVDPKKRLGYGANGSDKIKKHPFFEGINWDEVWNKQIIPPFKPELTDEMDLKYFDTQFTDEPIESFTRNPRSREASYEYKNFTYITDSVKNELLKNSQDDTQNEK
;
A
#
# COMPACT_ATOMS: atom_id res chain seq x y z
N MET A 1 -46.20 -4.63 49.57
CA MET A 1 -45.21 -3.76 50.23
C MET A 1 -43.97 -3.71 49.33
N GLY A 2 -43.90 -2.64 48.59
CA GLY A 2 -42.81 -2.46 47.65
C GLY A 2 -41.65 -1.66 48.24
N CYS A 3 -40.47 -1.94 47.84
CA CYS A 3 -39.33 -1.08 48.12
C CYS A 3 -38.59 -0.78 46.83
N CYS A 4 -38.78 0.48 46.38
CA CYS A 4 -38.17 1.05 45.20
C CYS A 4 -36.81 1.67 45.62
N GLN A 5 -35.70 1.10 45.22
CA GLN A 5 -34.40 1.72 45.44
C GLN A 5 -33.99 2.54 44.19
N LYS A 6 -34.00 3.84 44.36
CA LYS A 6 -33.45 4.84 43.41
C LYS A 6 -31.92 4.74 43.37
N LYS A 7 -31.35 4.45 42.19
CA LYS A 7 -29.88 4.62 41.96
C LYS A 7 -29.55 6.09 41.78
N LYS A 8 -28.69 6.60 42.67
CA LYS A 8 -28.12 7.97 42.60
C LYS A 8 -27.14 8.06 41.42
N LYS A 9 -27.34 9.05 40.57
CA LYS A 9 -26.34 9.52 39.60
C LYS A 9 -25.25 10.28 40.35
N SER A 10 -24.02 9.78 40.28
CA SER A 10 -22.82 10.51 40.70
C SER A 10 -22.42 11.51 39.63
N GLN A 11 -22.55 12.82 39.93
CA GLN A 11 -21.99 13.89 39.15
C GLN A 11 -20.52 14.05 39.54
N TYR A 12 -19.60 13.75 38.61
CA TYR A 12 -18.21 14.15 38.76
C TYR A 12 -18.06 15.59 38.26
N LEU A 13 -17.79 16.50 39.17
CA LEU A 13 -17.35 17.88 38.93
C LEU A 13 -15.93 17.81 38.34
N LEU A 14 -15.77 18.25 37.10
CA LEU A 14 -14.48 18.54 36.48
C LEU A 14 -13.94 19.84 37.07
N ASN A 15 -12.90 19.71 37.90
CA ASN A 15 -12.09 20.84 38.33
C ASN A 15 -11.35 21.41 37.11
N LYS A 16 -11.59 22.69 36.87
CA LYS A 16 -10.78 23.54 35.99
C LYS A 16 -9.39 23.65 36.60
N THR A 17 -8.40 23.00 36.02
CA THR A 17 -7.00 23.29 36.26
C THR A 17 -6.48 24.20 35.13
N ASP A 18 -5.77 25.22 35.52
CA ASP A 18 -5.21 26.32 34.76
C ASP A 18 -4.45 25.82 33.52
N LYS A 19 -4.83 26.36 32.37
CA LYS A 19 -4.02 26.27 31.14
C LYS A 19 -2.83 27.22 31.32
N PRO A 20 -1.57 26.74 31.10
CA PRO A 20 -0.48 27.70 30.93
C PRO A 20 -0.76 28.53 29.70
N SER A 21 -0.71 29.88 29.87
CA SER A 21 -0.78 30.87 28.80
C SER A 21 0.47 30.73 27.92
N TYR A 22 0.33 30.02 26.78
CA TYR A 22 1.30 30.05 25.72
C TYR A 22 1.01 31.27 24.86
N GLU A 23 1.86 32.30 24.95
CA GLU A 23 1.88 33.36 23.96
C GLU A 23 2.33 32.81 22.63
N PRO A 24 1.59 32.99 21.53
CA PRO A 24 2.08 32.57 20.21
C PRO A 24 3.25 33.49 19.84
N THR A 25 4.45 32.92 19.82
CA THR A 25 5.58 33.55 19.12
C THR A 25 5.24 33.61 17.64
N ASP A 26 5.53 34.75 17.02
CA ASP A 26 5.31 35.13 15.63
C ASP A 26 5.36 33.92 14.68
N ASP A 27 4.19 33.38 14.34
CA ASP A 27 4.01 32.49 13.20
C ASP A 27 4.27 33.31 11.93
N LYS A 28 5.52 33.34 11.49
CA LYS A 28 5.82 33.80 10.13
C LYS A 28 5.03 32.92 9.18
N ASP A 29 4.09 33.53 8.50
CA ASP A 29 3.22 32.90 7.50
C ASP A 29 4.09 32.35 6.34
N PHE A 30 4.47 31.07 6.43
CA PHE A 30 5.23 30.34 5.41
C PHE A 30 4.34 29.78 4.28
N SER A 31 3.04 30.15 4.26
CA SER A 31 2.08 29.65 3.26
C SER A 31 2.45 30.05 1.82
N ASN A 32 3.37 30.98 1.62
CA ASN A 32 3.76 31.52 0.31
C ASN A 32 5.12 31.03 -0.23
N LEU A 33 5.90 30.25 0.51
CA LEU A 33 7.12 29.66 -0.02
C LEU A 33 6.77 28.48 -0.94
N LYS A 34 6.87 28.66 -2.25
CA LYS A 34 6.84 27.58 -3.24
C LYS A 34 8.10 26.71 -3.10
N ILE A 35 8.07 25.75 -2.19
CA ILE A 35 9.10 24.71 -2.14
C ILE A 35 8.81 23.74 -3.28
N ASN A 36 9.61 23.78 -4.33
CA ASN A 36 9.51 22.88 -5.47
C ASN A 36 10.69 21.92 -5.43
N LEU A 37 10.45 20.67 -5.08
CA LEU A 37 11.45 19.62 -5.25
C LEU A 37 11.62 19.30 -6.74
N SER A 38 12.85 18.99 -7.10
CA SER A 38 13.28 18.58 -8.44
C SER A 38 14.14 17.31 -8.36
N TYR A 39 14.40 16.67 -9.49
CA TYR A 39 15.32 15.53 -9.55
C TYR A 39 16.70 15.85 -8.97
N HIS A 40 17.17 17.11 -9.12
CA HIS A 40 18.49 17.53 -8.67
C HIS A 40 18.65 17.61 -7.13
N ASP A 41 17.52 17.63 -6.40
CA ASP A 41 17.54 17.62 -4.93
C ASP A 41 17.84 16.21 -4.37
N PHE A 42 17.85 15.20 -5.24
CA PHE A 42 18.10 13.82 -4.88
C PHE A 42 19.42 13.31 -5.45
N THR A 43 20.07 12.41 -4.72
CA THR A 43 21.20 11.62 -5.19
C THR A 43 20.72 10.20 -5.47
N PRO A 44 20.70 9.74 -6.74
CA PRO A 44 20.41 8.33 -7.05
C PRO A 44 21.50 7.43 -6.48
N LEU A 45 21.11 6.31 -5.90
CA LEU A 45 22.02 5.37 -5.23
C LEU A 45 22.01 4.00 -5.89
N LYS A 46 20.81 3.41 -6.08
CA LYS A 46 20.64 2.06 -6.63
C LYS A 46 19.33 1.97 -7.41
N LEU A 47 19.31 1.10 -8.41
CA LEU A 47 18.06 0.68 -9.05
C LEU A 47 17.42 -0.40 -8.18
N LEU A 48 16.12 -0.26 -7.88
CA LEU A 48 15.34 -1.23 -7.10
C LEU A 48 14.49 -2.14 -7.98
N GLY A 49 14.10 -1.65 -9.16
CA GLY A 49 13.29 -2.43 -10.10
C GLY A 49 12.91 -1.66 -11.35
N ARG A 50 12.40 -2.39 -12.36
CA ARG A 50 11.88 -1.84 -13.61
C ARG A 50 10.45 -2.29 -13.84
N GLY A 51 9.60 -1.36 -14.25
CA GLY A 51 8.23 -1.64 -14.68
C GLY A 51 8.00 -1.26 -16.15
N SER A 52 6.78 -1.48 -16.62
CA SER A 52 6.39 -1.25 -18.01
C SER A 52 6.53 0.20 -18.48
N PHE A 53 6.50 1.17 -17.57
CA PHE A 53 6.48 2.61 -17.87
C PHE A 53 7.67 3.36 -17.30
N GLY A 54 8.54 2.69 -16.56
CA GLY A 54 9.65 3.35 -15.91
C GLY A 54 10.39 2.45 -14.93
N GLN A 55 10.99 3.06 -13.94
CA GLN A 55 11.87 2.39 -12.99
C GLN A 55 11.68 2.95 -11.58
N VAL A 56 12.11 2.18 -10.59
CA VAL A 56 12.14 2.59 -9.18
C VAL A 56 13.58 2.59 -8.70
N CYS A 57 14.02 3.72 -8.16
CA CYS A 57 15.39 3.90 -7.68
C CYS A 57 15.38 4.21 -6.18
N LEU A 58 16.36 3.68 -5.46
CA LEU A 58 16.74 4.19 -4.14
C LEU A 58 17.43 5.53 -4.33
N VAL A 59 16.96 6.55 -3.64
CA VAL A 59 17.51 7.90 -3.70
C VAL A 59 17.70 8.47 -2.31
N ARG A 60 18.67 9.38 -2.16
CA ARG A 60 18.90 10.15 -0.94
C ARG A 60 18.51 11.60 -1.19
N LEU A 61 17.60 12.15 -0.38
CA LEU A 61 17.29 13.57 -0.43
C LEU A 61 18.42 14.36 0.23
N LYS A 62 19.06 15.27 -0.54
CA LYS A 62 20.31 15.95 -0.14
C LYS A 62 20.16 16.77 1.14
N ILE A 63 19.01 17.42 1.33
CA ILE A 63 18.82 18.36 2.43
C ILE A 63 18.65 17.67 3.80
N ASN A 64 18.12 16.44 3.86
CA ASN A 64 17.88 15.74 5.13
C ASN A 64 18.61 14.39 5.22
N ASN A 65 19.37 14.02 4.19
CA ASN A 65 20.08 12.74 4.06
C ASN A 65 19.20 11.47 4.17
N LYS A 66 17.87 11.60 4.15
CA LYS A 66 16.96 10.45 4.24
C LYS A 66 16.84 9.71 2.93
N LEU A 67 16.61 8.40 3.03
CA LEU A 67 16.40 7.50 1.90
C LEU A 67 14.92 7.43 1.52
N TYR A 68 14.67 7.38 0.22
CA TYR A 68 13.34 7.28 -0.38
C TYR A 68 13.38 6.36 -1.59
N ALA A 69 12.22 5.80 -1.94
CA ALA A 69 12.00 5.19 -3.24
C ALA A 69 11.48 6.26 -4.21
N MET A 70 12.13 6.40 -5.37
CA MET A 70 11.74 7.30 -6.45
C MET A 70 11.26 6.48 -7.66
N LYS A 71 9.97 6.50 -7.94
CA LYS A 71 9.37 5.94 -9.16
C LYS A 71 9.51 6.99 -10.27
N ILE A 72 10.23 6.66 -11.33
CA ILE A 72 10.51 7.52 -12.49
C ILE A 72 9.71 6.96 -13.66
N LEU A 73 8.79 7.74 -14.22
CA LEU A 73 7.90 7.32 -15.29
C LEU A 73 8.16 8.12 -16.55
N ASP A 74 8.33 7.46 -17.69
CA ASP A 74 8.56 8.09 -18.99
C ASP A 74 7.24 8.59 -19.58
N LYS A 75 7.12 9.91 -19.76
CA LYS A 75 5.92 10.56 -20.30
C LYS A 75 5.57 10.10 -21.71
N LYS A 76 6.58 9.78 -22.53
CA LYS A 76 6.39 9.30 -23.90
C LYS A 76 5.74 7.91 -23.88
N LEU A 77 6.28 6.98 -23.07
CA LEU A 77 5.72 5.63 -22.91
C LEU A 77 4.30 5.67 -22.35
N LEU A 78 4.03 6.53 -21.37
CA LEU A 78 2.70 6.72 -20.81
C LEU A 78 1.69 7.17 -21.88
N LYS A 79 2.08 8.12 -22.72
CA LYS A 79 1.26 8.63 -23.83
C LYS A 79 1.01 7.57 -24.90
N GLU A 80 2.05 6.88 -25.36
CA GLU A 80 1.96 5.82 -26.36
C GLU A 80 1.01 4.69 -25.94
N ARG A 81 0.92 4.42 -24.62
CA ARG A 81 0.06 3.38 -24.05
C ARG A 81 -1.24 3.90 -23.42
N ASN A 82 -1.58 5.20 -23.64
CA ASN A 82 -2.79 5.84 -23.10
C ASN A 82 -2.93 5.71 -21.57
N GLN A 83 -1.82 5.79 -20.84
CA GLN A 83 -1.78 5.63 -19.37
C GLN A 83 -1.75 6.95 -18.59
N GLU A 84 -1.82 8.09 -19.26
CA GLU A 84 -1.72 9.43 -18.67
C GLU A 84 -2.75 9.68 -17.58
N LEU A 85 -4.02 9.38 -17.87
CA LEU A 85 -5.12 9.55 -16.90
C LEU A 85 -5.00 8.57 -15.74
N HIS A 86 -4.56 7.34 -16.00
CA HIS A 86 -4.37 6.33 -14.96
C HIS A 86 -3.26 6.75 -13.98
N THR A 87 -2.10 7.17 -14.49
CA THR A 87 -0.98 7.64 -13.68
C THR A 87 -1.35 8.85 -12.80
N LYS A 88 -2.11 9.80 -13.37
CA LYS A 88 -2.60 10.94 -12.60
C LYS A 88 -3.58 10.51 -11.51
N SER A 89 -4.51 9.62 -11.86
CA SER A 89 -5.49 9.09 -10.90
C SER A 89 -4.81 8.31 -9.77
N GLU A 90 -3.80 7.48 -10.08
CA GLU A 90 -2.98 6.78 -9.10
C GLU A 90 -2.38 7.76 -8.08
N ARG A 91 -1.69 8.80 -8.57
CA ARG A 91 -1.09 9.82 -7.71
C ARG A 91 -2.15 10.55 -6.87
N ASP A 92 -3.28 10.96 -7.47
CA ASP A 92 -4.36 11.69 -6.78
C ASP A 92 -5.02 10.83 -5.69
N LEU A 93 -5.08 9.52 -5.88
CA LEU A 93 -5.56 8.56 -4.88
C LEU A 93 -4.56 8.45 -3.73
N MET A 94 -3.28 8.19 -4.05
CA MET A 94 -2.25 7.99 -3.04
C MET A 94 -2.02 9.22 -2.15
N VAL A 95 -2.20 10.44 -2.68
CA VAL A 95 -2.12 11.69 -1.89
C VAL A 95 -3.19 11.76 -0.80
N LYS A 96 -4.36 11.16 -1.01
CA LYS A 96 -5.49 11.19 -0.06
C LYS A 96 -5.45 10.08 0.97
N ILE A 97 -4.60 9.07 0.77
CA ILE A 97 -4.50 7.90 1.64
C ILE A 97 -3.68 8.25 2.87
N ASN A 98 -4.25 7.97 4.04
CA ASN A 98 -3.55 8.02 5.33
C ASN A 98 -3.84 6.72 6.09
N CYS A 99 -3.12 5.66 5.73
CA CYS A 99 -3.25 4.32 6.31
C CYS A 99 -1.85 3.78 6.64
N PRO A 100 -1.62 3.22 7.83
CA PRO A 100 -0.31 2.71 8.23
C PRO A 100 0.20 1.55 7.37
N PHE A 101 -0.72 0.84 6.68
CA PHE A 101 -0.45 -0.34 5.85
C PHE A 101 -0.50 -0.05 4.35
N ILE A 102 -0.33 1.21 3.97
CA ILE A 102 -0.27 1.63 2.57
C ILE A 102 0.94 2.55 2.40
N VAL A 103 1.68 2.39 1.31
CA VAL A 103 2.84 3.24 1.00
C VAL A 103 2.38 4.68 0.79
N ASN A 104 2.96 5.61 1.53
CA ASN A 104 2.62 7.03 1.44
C ASN A 104 3.49 7.75 0.42
N ILE A 105 2.88 8.56 -0.44
CA ILE A 105 3.60 9.53 -1.25
C ILE A 105 4.11 10.66 -0.35
N LYS A 106 5.38 10.98 -0.47
CA LYS A 106 6.04 12.13 0.19
C LYS A 106 6.05 13.35 -0.72
N SER A 107 6.34 13.15 -1.99
CA SER A 107 6.20 14.19 -3.01
C SER A 107 6.00 13.61 -4.39
N ALA A 108 5.52 14.44 -5.31
CA ALA A 108 5.47 14.16 -6.73
C ALA A 108 5.83 15.42 -7.51
N PHE A 109 6.63 15.30 -8.55
CA PHE A 109 7.03 16.40 -9.41
C PHE A 109 7.32 15.90 -10.84
N GLN A 110 7.60 16.80 -11.74
CA GLN A 110 7.84 16.47 -13.14
C GLN A 110 8.89 17.38 -13.76
N ASP A 111 9.57 16.86 -14.77
CA ASP A 111 10.34 17.66 -15.70
C ASP A 111 9.77 17.51 -17.14
N GLU A 112 10.54 17.89 -18.15
CA GLU A 112 10.11 17.79 -19.55
C GLU A 112 9.78 16.36 -19.98
N LYS A 113 10.50 15.34 -19.48
CA LYS A 113 10.43 13.96 -19.94
C LYS A 113 9.75 13.00 -18.99
N TYR A 114 9.92 13.24 -17.68
CA TYR A 114 9.61 12.27 -16.65
C TYR A 114 8.62 12.81 -15.63
N LEU A 115 7.84 11.90 -15.07
CA LEU A 115 7.13 12.09 -13.81
C LEU A 115 7.90 11.37 -12.71
N TYR A 116 7.95 11.99 -11.53
CA TYR A 116 8.63 11.47 -10.35
C TYR A 116 7.64 11.35 -9.20
N ILE A 117 7.61 10.18 -8.57
CA ILE A 117 6.83 9.93 -7.37
C ILE A 117 7.79 9.46 -6.29
N ILE A 118 7.85 10.21 -5.19
CA ILE A 118 8.69 9.91 -4.04
C ILE A 118 7.85 9.30 -2.94
N SER A 119 8.29 8.16 -2.43
CA SER A 119 7.61 7.44 -1.35
C SER A 119 8.59 6.93 -0.30
N ASP A 120 8.05 6.39 0.81
CA ASP A 120 8.89 5.68 1.79
C ASP A 120 9.66 4.55 1.12
N PHE A 121 10.94 4.41 1.49
CA PHE A 121 11.73 3.24 1.12
C PHE A 121 11.38 2.07 2.03
N MET A 122 10.93 0.97 1.44
CA MET A 122 10.50 -0.24 2.14
C MET A 122 11.61 -1.27 2.10
N GLN A 123 12.52 -1.18 3.06
CA GLN A 123 13.80 -1.88 3.05
C GLN A 123 13.69 -3.41 3.15
N GLY A 124 12.59 -3.92 3.70
CA GLY A 124 12.35 -5.36 3.81
C GLY A 124 12.02 -6.05 2.48
N GLY A 125 11.95 -5.32 1.35
CA GLY A 125 11.59 -5.90 0.04
C GLY A 125 10.12 -6.25 -0.08
N ASP A 126 9.77 -7.09 -1.05
CA ASP A 126 8.39 -7.54 -1.27
C ASP A 126 8.11 -8.90 -0.61
N LEU A 127 6.82 -9.16 -0.39
CA LEU A 127 6.37 -10.40 0.24
C LEU A 127 6.63 -11.63 -0.65
N PHE A 128 6.69 -11.44 -1.98
CA PHE A 128 6.99 -12.50 -2.92
C PHE A 128 8.38 -13.09 -2.66
N TYR A 129 9.39 -12.23 -2.45
CA TYR A 129 10.74 -12.67 -2.09
C TYR A 129 10.71 -13.56 -0.84
N HIS A 130 10.06 -13.12 0.22
CA HIS A 130 9.99 -13.87 1.49
C HIS A 130 9.23 -15.19 1.35
N MET A 131 8.14 -15.21 0.60
CA MET A 131 7.39 -16.44 0.32
C MET A 131 8.20 -17.43 -0.51
N HIS A 132 9.04 -16.94 -1.42
CA HIS A 132 9.92 -17.79 -2.21
C HIS A 132 11.03 -18.43 -1.36
N GLU A 133 11.64 -17.66 -0.45
CA GLU A 133 12.71 -18.12 0.42
C GLU A 133 12.23 -19.14 1.46
N THR A 134 11.09 -18.91 2.10
CA THR A 134 10.57 -19.77 3.17
C THR A 134 9.64 -20.88 2.68
N SER A 135 9.14 -20.77 1.46
CA SER A 135 8.16 -21.64 0.81
C SER A 135 6.76 -21.62 1.45
N ILE A 136 6.65 -21.64 2.77
CA ILE A 136 5.38 -21.53 3.53
C ILE A 136 5.60 -20.69 4.79
N PHE A 137 4.56 -19.99 5.21
CA PHE A 137 4.56 -19.27 6.48
C PHE A 137 3.91 -20.13 7.57
N ASP A 138 4.37 -19.99 8.81
CA ASP A 138 3.66 -20.50 9.95
C ASP A 138 2.35 -19.75 10.23
N PHE A 139 1.57 -20.24 11.18
CA PHE A 139 0.26 -19.67 11.48
C PHE A 139 0.38 -18.21 11.97
N GLU A 140 1.31 -17.94 12.87
CA GLU A 140 1.47 -16.63 13.50
C GLU A 140 1.84 -15.55 12.49
N LEU A 141 2.80 -15.84 11.60
CA LEU A 141 3.25 -14.91 10.56
C LEU A 141 2.15 -14.67 9.51
N ALA A 142 1.49 -15.73 9.05
CA ALA A 142 0.41 -15.61 8.07
C ALA A 142 -0.81 -14.86 8.66
N GLN A 143 -1.17 -15.12 9.93
CA GLN A 143 -2.23 -14.40 10.62
C GLN A 143 -1.87 -12.92 10.78
N PHE A 144 -0.64 -12.61 11.21
CA PHE A 144 -0.17 -11.24 11.39
C PHE A 144 -0.29 -10.42 10.11
N TYR A 145 0.26 -10.91 8.99
CA TYR A 145 0.16 -10.21 7.70
C TYR A 145 -1.28 -10.11 7.22
N THR A 146 -2.09 -11.16 7.44
CA THR A 146 -3.51 -11.13 7.09
C THR A 146 -4.26 -10.04 7.86
N CYS A 147 -3.95 -9.82 9.14
CA CYS A 147 -4.56 -8.74 9.94
C CYS A 147 -4.27 -7.37 9.34
N GLU A 148 -3.02 -7.09 9.00
CA GLU A 148 -2.62 -5.81 8.42
C GLU A 148 -3.25 -5.59 7.03
N LEU A 149 -3.33 -6.66 6.21
CA LEU A 149 -3.99 -6.63 4.89
C LEU A 149 -5.50 -6.37 5.01
N VAL A 150 -6.18 -7.00 5.98
CA VAL A 150 -7.61 -6.75 6.25
C VAL A 150 -7.84 -5.28 6.56
N LEU A 151 -7.00 -4.67 7.42
CA LEU A 151 -7.12 -3.23 7.75
C LEU A 151 -6.80 -2.32 6.56
N ALA A 152 -5.81 -2.67 5.74
CA ALA A 152 -5.50 -1.93 4.51
C ALA A 152 -6.68 -1.93 3.53
N LEU A 153 -7.25 -3.11 3.25
CA LEU A 153 -8.41 -3.25 2.36
C LEU A 153 -9.66 -2.60 2.93
N GLU A 154 -9.91 -2.76 4.24
CA GLU A 154 -11.01 -2.08 4.93
C GLU A 154 -10.93 -0.57 4.75
N TYR A 155 -9.74 0.02 4.96
CA TYR A 155 -9.50 1.45 4.77
C TYR A 155 -9.84 1.89 3.34
N LEU A 156 -9.35 1.16 2.33
CA LEU A 156 -9.64 1.45 0.93
C LEU A 156 -11.15 1.36 0.64
N HIS A 157 -11.79 0.28 1.08
CA HIS A 157 -13.22 0.04 0.85
C HIS A 157 -14.12 1.07 1.52
N ASN A 158 -13.75 1.55 2.71
CA ASN A 158 -14.47 2.62 3.41
C ASN A 158 -14.34 3.98 2.68
N ASN A 159 -13.27 4.16 1.91
CA ASN A 159 -13.07 5.31 1.03
C ASN A 159 -13.59 5.07 -0.41
N ASN A 160 -14.46 4.08 -0.62
CA ASN A 160 -15.01 3.68 -1.92
C ASN A 160 -13.95 3.34 -2.98
N MET A 161 -12.82 2.82 -2.56
CA MET A 161 -11.72 2.43 -3.43
C MET A 161 -11.62 0.91 -3.54
N ILE A 162 -11.46 0.39 -4.75
CA ILE A 162 -11.14 -1.02 -5.01
C ILE A 162 -9.67 -1.09 -5.42
N TYR A 163 -8.91 -1.99 -4.81
CA TYR A 163 -7.48 -2.13 -5.06
C TYR A 163 -7.17 -2.89 -6.36
N ARG A 164 -7.76 -4.07 -6.58
CA ARG A 164 -7.78 -4.89 -7.80
C ARG A 164 -6.49 -5.60 -8.20
N ASP A 165 -5.39 -5.40 -7.49
CA ASP A 165 -4.11 -6.08 -7.80
C ASP A 165 -3.40 -6.56 -6.53
N LEU A 166 -4.15 -7.16 -5.60
CA LEU A 166 -3.55 -7.76 -4.41
C LEU A 166 -2.81 -9.04 -4.79
N LYS A 167 -1.49 -9.02 -4.56
CA LYS A 167 -0.55 -10.11 -4.82
C LYS A 167 0.73 -9.88 -4.00
N PRO A 168 1.57 -10.91 -3.79
CA PRO A 168 2.77 -10.79 -2.96
C PRO A 168 3.73 -9.70 -3.42
N GLU A 169 3.89 -9.48 -4.73
CA GLU A 169 4.82 -8.49 -5.31
C GLU A 169 4.39 -7.04 -4.98
N ASN A 170 3.11 -6.81 -4.67
CA ASN A 170 2.56 -5.50 -4.34
C ASN A 170 2.44 -5.26 -2.83
N ILE A 171 3.01 -6.14 -2.01
CA ILE A 171 3.06 -6.04 -0.55
C ILE A 171 4.51 -5.90 -0.16
N LEU A 172 4.89 -4.73 0.33
CA LEU A 172 6.26 -4.44 0.75
C LEU A 172 6.37 -4.51 2.27
N LEU A 173 7.55 -4.92 2.76
CA LEU A 173 7.88 -4.94 4.19
C LEU A 173 8.73 -3.72 4.56
N ASP A 174 8.38 -3.08 5.67
CA ASP A 174 9.27 -2.06 6.26
C ASP A 174 10.41 -2.73 7.07
N ALA A 175 11.37 -1.93 7.53
CA ALA A 175 12.54 -2.41 8.29
C ALA A 175 12.15 -3.09 9.64
N ASN A 176 10.93 -2.93 10.10
CA ASN A 176 10.42 -3.55 11.33
C ASN A 176 9.62 -4.83 11.08
N GLY A 177 9.29 -5.14 9.83
CA GLY A 177 8.51 -6.32 9.45
C GLY A 177 7.01 -6.08 9.28
N HIS A 178 6.55 -4.82 9.31
CA HIS A 178 5.17 -4.49 8.95
C HIS A 178 4.99 -4.37 7.44
N ILE A 179 3.80 -4.73 6.95
CA ILE A 179 3.50 -4.63 5.53
C ILE A 179 3.03 -3.23 5.11
N LYS A 180 3.22 -2.90 3.83
CA LYS A 180 2.53 -1.80 3.16
C LYS A 180 2.15 -2.18 1.73
N LEU A 181 0.89 -1.96 1.36
CA LEU A 181 0.43 -2.07 -0.03
C LEU A 181 1.04 -0.97 -0.89
N THR A 182 1.49 -1.34 -2.09
CA THR A 182 2.02 -0.43 -3.11
C THR A 182 1.30 -0.63 -4.44
N ASP A 183 1.68 0.14 -5.46
CA ASP A 183 1.19 0.06 -6.84
C ASP A 183 -0.34 0.18 -6.99
N PHE A 184 -0.83 1.42 -6.97
CA PHE A 184 -2.25 1.77 -7.14
C PHE A 184 -2.64 2.00 -8.61
N GLY A 185 -1.79 1.62 -9.56
CA GLY A 185 -2.01 1.82 -10.99
C GLY A 185 -3.28 1.15 -11.54
N LEU A 186 -3.72 0.07 -10.90
CA LEU A 186 -4.97 -0.60 -11.22
C LEU A 186 -6.14 -0.24 -10.30
N SER A 187 -5.94 0.54 -9.26
CA SER A 187 -6.98 0.89 -8.29
C SER A 187 -8.07 1.78 -8.90
N LYS A 188 -9.26 1.69 -8.36
CA LYS A 188 -10.40 2.46 -8.85
C LYS A 188 -11.19 3.10 -7.72
N LEU A 189 -11.33 4.41 -7.78
CA LEU A 189 -12.27 5.15 -6.95
C LEU A 189 -13.67 5.04 -7.56
N LEU A 190 -14.65 4.65 -6.75
CA LEU A 190 -16.06 4.62 -7.10
C LEU A 190 -16.73 5.89 -6.56
N ASN A 191 -17.66 6.46 -7.34
CA ASN A 191 -18.44 7.63 -6.89
C ASN A 191 -19.43 7.29 -5.78
N SER A 192 -19.74 6.02 -5.62
CA SER A 192 -20.59 5.50 -4.54
C SER A 192 -20.34 4.00 -4.34
N SER A 193 -20.70 3.48 -3.17
CA SER A 193 -20.65 2.03 -2.85
C SER A 193 -21.53 1.15 -3.74
N LYS A 194 -22.46 1.74 -4.51
CA LYS A 194 -23.33 1.02 -5.47
C LYS A 194 -22.74 0.96 -6.88
N GLN A 195 -21.73 1.78 -7.17
CA GLN A 195 -21.09 1.79 -8.48
C GLN A 195 -20.24 0.52 -8.67
N LYS A 196 -20.19 0.04 -9.92
CA LYS A 196 -19.41 -1.13 -10.32
C LYS A 196 -18.26 -0.77 -11.22
N ALA A 197 -17.23 -1.61 -11.22
CA ALA A 197 -16.15 -1.59 -12.19
C ALA A 197 -16.40 -2.64 -13.29
N PHE A 198 -15.87 -2.39 -14.49
CA PHE A 198 -16.07 -3.26 -15.65
C PHE A 198 -14.77 -3.64 -16.36
N THR A 199 -13.66 -3.00 -16.01
CA THR A 199 -12.36 -3.23 -16.65
C THR A 199 -11.76 -4.54 -16.16
N ILE A 200 -11.44 -5.47 -17.07
CA ILE A 200 -10.70 -6.68 -16.74
C ILE A 200 -9.25 -6.27 -16.50
N CYS A 201 -8.76 -6.39 -15.28
CA CYS A 201 -7.39 -6.06 -14.90
C CYS A 201 -6.99 -6.84 -13.64
N GLY A 202 -5.70 -6.81 -13.33
CA GLY A 202 -5.11 -7.55 -12.22
C GLY A 202 -4.29 -8.76 -12.69
N THR A 203 -3.66 -9.42 -11.74
CA THR A 203 -2.83 -10.61 -11.98
C THR A 203 -3.72 -11.85 -11.99
N ILE A 204 -3.75 -12.57 -13.11
CA ILE A 204 -4.76 -13.60 -13.45
C ILE A 204 -4.94 -14.66 -12.35
N GLN A 205 -3.89 -15.00 -11.61
CA GLN A 205 -3.91 -15.99 -10.53
C GLN A 205 -4.71 -15.57 -9.29
N TYR A 206 -4.92 -14.26 -9.12
CA TYR A 206 -5.63 -13.65 -7.99
C TYR A 206 -6.95 -12.99 -8.39
N ILE A 207 -7.29 -12.98 -9.70
CA ILE A 207 -8.51 -12.34 -10.18
C ILE A 207 -9.75 -13.12 -9.75
N ALA A 208 -10.73 -12.44 -9.20
CA ALA A 208 -12.01 -13.01 -8.84
C ALA A 208 -12.84 -13.41 -10.09
N PRO A 209 -13.61 -14.51 -10.04
CA PRO A 209 -14.34 -15.01 -11.20
C PRO A 209 -15.36 -14.02 -11.77
N GLU A 210 -15.97 -13.17 -10.93
CA GLU A 210 -16.95 -12.17 -11.37
C GLU A 210 -16.34 -11.05 -12.24
N VAL A 211 -15.01 -10.87 -12.26
CA VAL A 211 -14.33 -9.90 -13.14
C VAL A 211 -14.49 -10.27 -14.62
N PHE A 212 -14.61 -11.56 -14.90
CA PHE A 212 -14.80 -12.08 -16.26
C PHE A 212 -16.28 -12.12 -16.72
N ILE A 213 -17.19 -11.76 -15.80
CA ILE A 213 -18.64 -11.73 -16.10
C ILE A 213 -19.03 -10.28 -16.38
N ASP A 214 -19.59 -10.00 -17.55
CA ASP A 214 -19.99 -8.66 -17.98
C ASP A 214 -21.22 -8.10 -17.22
N LYS A 215 -21.19 -8.17 -15.88
CA LYS A 215 -22.19 -7.60 -14.96
C LYS A 215 -21.60 -6.53 -14.03
N GLY A 216 -20.32 -6.26 -14.21
CA GLY A 216 -19.55 -5.40 -13.34
C GLY A 216 -19.33 -5.98 -11.95
N TYR A 217 -18.28 -5.55 -11.28
CA TYR A 217 -17.82 -6.04 -9.98
C TYR A 217 -17.59 -4.87 -9.00
N ASP A 218 -17.44 -5.19 -7.74
CA ASP A 218 -17.22 -4.24 -6.64
C ASP A 218 -16.03 -4.67 -5.76
N LYS A 219 -15.91 -4.10 -4.58
CA LYS A 219 -14.86 -4.38 -3.60
C LYS A 219 -14.70 -5.86 -3.20
N MET A 220 -15.68 -6.70 -3.50
CA MET A 220 -15.60 -8.13 -3.18
C MET A 220 -14.48 -8.86 -3.90
N VAL A 221 -13.96 -8.31 -5.00
CA VAL A 221 -12.82 -8.88 -5.72
C VAL A 221 -11.53 -8.86 -4.88
N ASP A 222 -11.35 -7.85 -4.03
CA ASP A 222 -10.17 -7.75 -3.16
C ASP A 222 -10.19 -8.82 -2.05
N TRP A 223 -11.38 -9.14 -1.52
CA TRP A 223 -11.52 -10.23 -0.54
C TRP A 223 -11.25 -11.61 -1.14
N TRP A 224 -11.59 -11.81 -2.43
CA TRP A 224 -11.19 -13.01 -3.16
C TRP A 224 -9.66 -13.09 -3.29
N SER A 225 -9.02 -12.01 -3.74
CA SER A 225 -7.57 -11.96 -3.89
C SER A 225 -6.85 -12.19 -2.55
N LEU A 226 -7.40 -11.68 -1.44
CA LEU A 226 -6.91 -11.97 -0.10
C LEU A 226 -7.00 -13.46 0.22
N GLY A 227 -8.12 -14.13 -0.13
CA GLY A 227 -8.25 -15.58 0.06
C GLY A 227 -7.21 -16.38 -0.73
N CYS A 228 -6.91 -15.96 -1.97
CA CYS A 228 -5.84 -16.57 -2.79
C CYS A 228 -4.47 -16.40 -2.12
N LEU A 229 -4.19 -15.22 -1.61
CA LEU A 229 -2.92 -14.89 -0.95
C LEU A 229 -2.74 -15.67 0.36
N ILE A 230 -3.78 -15.75 1.21
CA ILE A 230 -3.73 -16.53 2.45
C ILE A 230 -3.47 -18.00 2.14
N TYR A 231 -4.16 -18.55 1.13
CA TYR A 231 -3.89 -19.92 0.69
C TYR A 231 -2.43 -20.11 0.28
N GLU A 232 -1.88 -19.17 -0.47
CA GLU A 232 -0.49 -19.26 -0.95
C GLU A 232 0.51 -19.15 0.21
N MET A 233 0.30 -18.28 1.19
CA MET A 233 1.14 -18.18 2.38
C MET A 233 1.21 -19.52 3.16
N PHE A 234 0.09 -20.23 3.30
CA PHE A 234 0.05 -21.49 4.05
C PHE A 234 0.46 -22.72 3.24
N VAL A 235 0.27 -22.70 1.92
CA VAL A 235 0.43 -23.89 1.07
C VAL A 235 1.67 -23.82 0.19
N GLY A 236 2.23 -22.61 -0.02
CA GLY A 236 3.37 -22.37 -0.90
C GLY A 236 3.03 -22.56 -2.39
N LYS A 237 1.75 -22.53 -2.75
CA LYS A 237 1.26 -22.72 -4.13
C LYS A 237 0.06 -21.86 -4.39
N LEU A 238 -0.09 -21.41 -5.63
CA LEU A 238 -1.26 -20.68 -6.07
C LEU A 238 -2.55 -21.47 -5.84
N ALA A 239 -3.60 -20.82 -5.32
CA ALA A 239 -4.92 -21.44 -5.14
C ALA A 239 -5.51 -21.91 -6.46
N PHE A 240 -5.32 -21.14 -7.52
CA PHE A 240 -5.77 -21.43 -8.87
C PHE A 240 -4.61 -21.30 -9.86
N ASN A 241 -4.16 -22.43 -10.41
CA ASN A 241 -3.09 -22.44 -11.41
C ASN A 241 -3.71 -22.22 -12.80
N ILE A 242 -3.91 -20.94 -13.15
CA ILE A 242 -4.48 -20.53 -14.42
C ILE A 242 -3.33 -20.24 -15.39
N LYS A 243 -3.20 -21.07 -16.43
CA LYS A 243 -2.22 -20.83 -17.50
C LYS A 243 -2.74 -19.79 -18.48
N ASN A 244 -1.88 -18.89 -18.93
CA ASN A 244 -2.21 -17.73 -19.78
C ASN A 244 -2.95 -18.05 -21.09
N ASN A 245 -3.03 -19.30 -21.52
CA ASN A 245 -3.63 -19.73 -22.78
C ASN A 245 -4.88 -20.62 -22.61
N THR A 246 -5.44 -20.76 -21.41
CA THR A 246 -6.65 -21.55 -21.21
C THR A 246 -7.89 -20.67 -21.31
N ASN A 247 -8.92 -21.14 -22.02
CA ASN A 247 -10.26 -20.56 -21.89
C ASN A 247 -10.62 -20.54 -20.41
N LEU A 248 -10.76 -19.33 -19.86
CA LEU A 248 -11.15 -19.11 -18.46
C LEU A 248 -12.57 -19.64 -18.30
N SER A 249 -12.68 -20.93 -17.95
CA SER A 249 -13.92 -21.56 -17.56
C SER A 249 -14.15 -21.31 -16.07
N LEU A 250 -15.36 -20.89 -15.71
CA LEU A 250 -15.79 -20.79 -14.30
C LEU A 250 -15.59 -22.12 -13.54
N ASP A 251 -15.48 -23.24 -14.26
CA ASP A 251 -15.22 -24.55 -13.68
C ASP A 251 -13.85 -24.64 -12.98
N LEU A 252 -12.88 -23.80 -13.35
CA LEU A 252 -11.59 -23.75 -12.67
C LEU A 252 -11.74 -23.29 -11.21
N TYR A 253 -12.67 -22.38 -10.95
CA TYR A 253 -12.94 -21.83 -9.62
C TYR A 253 -13.81 -22.75 -8.76
N ASN A 254 -14.49 -23.72 -9.36
CA ASN A 254 -15.30 -24.71 -8.64
C ASN A 254 -14.47 -25.91 -8.12
N LYS A 255 -13.18 -25.94 -8.39
CA LYS A 255 -12.32 -27.02 -7.89
C LYS A 255 -12.16 -26.89 -6.38
N LYS A 256 -12.33 -28.02 -5.69
CA LYS A 256 -12.07 -28.11 -4.25
C LYS A 256 -10.57 -27.87 -4.00
N LEU A 257 -10.26 -26.89 -3.15
CA LEU A 257 -8.90 -26.61 -2.70
C LEU A 257 -8.35 -27.81 -1.90
N LYS A 258 -7.04 -28.00 -1.99
CA LYS A 258 -6.34 -29.04 -1.24
C LYS A 258 -5.52 -28.39 -0.14
N PHE A 259 -5.83 -28.69 1.08
CA PHE A 259 -5.10 -28.19 2.25
C PHE A 259 -4.15 -29.27 2.79
N PRO A 260 -2.97 -28.89 3.30
CA PRO A 260 -2.11 -29.78 4.08
C PRO A 260 -2.85 -30.31 5.31
N ARG A 261 -2.59 -31.56 5.71
CA ARG A 261 -3.31 -32.20 6.84
C ARG A 261 -3.09 -31.50 8.19
N HIS A 262 -1.97 -30.80 8.33
CA HIS A 262 -1.57 -30.10 9.55
C HIS A 262 -1.99 -28.63 9.57
N MET A 263 -2.64 -28.16 8.50
CA MET A 263 -3.09 -26.78 8.41
C MET A 263 -4.25 -26.54 9.38
N ASP A 264 -4.20 -25.42 10.07
CA ASP A 264 -5.22 -24.97 11.03
C ASP A 264 -6.62 -24.95 10.39
N GLU A 265 -7.64 -25.40 11.13
CA GLU A 265 -9.01 -25.55 10.62
C GLU A 265 -9.67 -24.18 10.40
N ASP A 266 -9.41 -23.18 11.24
CA ASP A 266 -9.96 -21.84 11.10
C ASP A 266 -9.32 -21.09 9.91
N ALA A 267 -8.04 -21.35 9.63
CA ALA A 267 -7.38 -20.86 8.42
C ALA A 267 -8.01 -21.47 7.16
N GLN A 268 -8.28 -22.79 7.14
CA GLN A 268 -8.96 -23.45 6.03
C GLN A 268 -10.38 -22.90 5.84
N ASP A 269 -11.11 -22.67 6.92
CA ASP A 269 -12.49 -22.15 6.89
C ASP A 269 -12.52 -20.70 6.38
N LEU A 270 -11.60 -19.84 6.84
CA LEU A 270 -11.48 -18.47 6.34
C LEU A 270 -11.23 -18.45 4.83
N ILE A 271 -10.26 -19.24 4.34
CA ILE A 271 -9.95 -19.32 2.92
C ILE A 271 -11.17 -19.80 2.12
N ASN A 272 -11.85 -20.86 2.57
CA ASN A 272 -13.03 -21.38 1.89
C ASN A 272 -14.17 -20.34 1.84
N LYS A 273 -14.34 -19.51 2.88
CA LYS A 273 -15.35 -18.46 2.95
C LYS A 273 -15.00 -17.23 2.09
N LEU A 274 -13.72 -16.93 1.92
CA LEU A 274 -13.24 -15.86 1.02
C LEU A 274 -13.28 -16.30 -0.44
N LEU A 275 -12.99 -17.56 -0.76
CA LEU A 275 -12.96 -18.10 -2.12
C LEU A 275 -14.31 -18.66 -2.58
N VAL A 276 -15.40 -17.98 -2.20
CA VAL A 276 -16.75 -18.29 -2.70
C VAL A 276 -16.97 -17.58 -4.02
N VAL A 277 -17.33 -18.35 -5.07
CA VAL A 277 -17.52 -17.85 -6.45
C VAL A 277 -18.60 -16.77 -6.51
N ASP A 278 -19.75 -16.96 -5.83
CA ASP A 278 -20.80 -15.95 -5.73
C ASP A 278 -20.38 -14.84 -4.76
N PRO A 279 -20.07 -13.60 -5.23
CA PRO A 279 -19.62 -12.51 -4.37
C PRO A 279 -20.64 -12.14 -3.29
N LYS A 280 -21.93 -12.42 -3.48
CA LYS A 280 -22.96 -12.14 -2.47
C LYS A 280 -22.94 -13.13 -1.30
N LYS A 281 -22.38 -14.31 -1.49
CA LYS A 281 -22.20 -15.35 -0.46
C LYS A 281 -20.79 -15.34 0.15
N ARG A 282 -19.85 -14.61 -0.47
CA ARG A 282 -18.47 -14.47 -0.02
C ARG A 282 -18.41 -13.75 1.32
N LEU A 283 -17.56 -14.20 2.22
CA LEU A 283 -17.27 -13.50 3.48
C LEU A 283 -16.78 -12.08 3.16
N GLY A 284 -17.28 -11.09 3.89
CA GLY A 284 -17.01 -9.68 3.59
C GLY A 284 -18.11 -8.99 2.78
N TYR A 285 -19.16 -9.70 2.33
CA TYR A 285 -20.29 -9.08 1.61
C TYR A 285 -21.19 -8.24 2.53
N GLY A 286 -21.62 -7.08 2.01
CA GLY A 286 -22.58 -6.18 2.62
C GLY A 286 -21.93 -4.97 3.33
N ALA A 287 -22.74 -4.20 4.05
CA ALA A 287 -22.35 -2.91 4.63
C ALA A 287 -21.20 -3.04 5.65
N ASN A 288 -21.27 -4.06 6.52
CA ASN A 288 -20.27 -4.32 7.56
C ASN A 288 -19.43 -5.56 7.19
N GLY A 289 -18.97 -5.62 5.93
CA GLY A 289 -18.30 -6.81 5.41
C GLY A 289 -16.98 -7.09 6.11
N SER A 290 -16.15 -6.09 6.32
CA SER A 290 -14.87 -6.22 7.03
C SER A 290 -15.04 -6.66 8.48
N ASP A 291 -16.08 -6.19 9.19
CA ASP A 291 -16.37 -6.63 10.56
C ASP A 291 -16.69 -8.12 10.65
N LYS A 292 -17.33 -8.69 9.61
CA LYS A 292 -17.58 -10.14 9.54
C LYS A 292 -16.29 -10.92 9.38
N ILE A 293 -15.34 -10.39 8.60
CA ILE A 293 -14.01 -10.99 8.43
C ILE A 293 -13.27 -10.92 9.77
N LYS A 294 -13.20 -9.74 10.39
CA LYS A 294 -12.51 -9.52 11.67
C LYS A 294 -13.05 -10.37 12.83
N LYS A 295 -14.30 -10.81 12.77
CA LYS A 295 -14.94 -11.70 13.76
C LYS A 295 -14.78 -13.19 13.47
N HIS A 296 -14.06 -13.55 12.40
CA HIS A 296 -13.83 -14.95 12.08
C HIS A 296 -12.90 -15.60 13.15
N PRO A 297 -13.11 -16.87 13.54
CA PRO A 297 -12.28 -17.56 14.54
C PRO A 297 -10.77 -17.50 14.25
N PHE A 298 -10.36 -17.50 12.99
CA PHE A 298 -8.96 -17.29 12.60
C PHE A 298 -8.31 -16.05 13.25
N PHE A 299 -9.09 -15.05 13.63
CA PHE A 299 -8.63 -13.82 14.27
C PHE A 299 -8.97 -13.78 15.76
N GLU A 300 -9.24 -14.93 16.39
CA GLU A 300 -9.52 -14.97 17.83
C GLU A 300 -8.36 -14.38 18.62
N GLY A 301 -8.67 -13.53 19.60
CA GLY A 301 -7.67 -12.86 20.44
C GLY A 301 -6.99 -11.64 19.82
N ILE A 302 -7.25 -11.31 18.56
CA ILE A 302 -6.65 -10.14 17.89
C ILE A 302 -7.31 -8.84 18.36
N ASN A 303 -6.50 -7.94 18.89
CA ASN A 303 -6.88 -6.55 19.16
C ASN A 303 -6.60 -5.67 17.92
N TRP A 304 -7.66 -5.34 17.19
CA TRP A 304 -7.56 -4.59 15.94
C TRP A 304 -7.03 -3.16 16.08
N ASP A 305 -7.22 -2.53 17.26
CA ASP A 305 -6.67 -1.21 17.54
C ASP A 305 -5.15 -1.29 17.74
N GLU A 306 -4.65 -2.34 18.39
CA GLU A 306 -3.21 -2.60 18.52
C GLU A 306 -2.57 -2.90 17.17
N VAL A 307 -3.23 -3.67 16.30
CA VAL A 307 -2.77 -3.90 14.91
C VAL A 307 -2.69 -2.56 14.17
N TRP A 308 -3.78 -1.76 14.18
CA TRP A 308 -3.82 -0.47 13.49
C TRP A 308 -2.70 0.47 13.93
N ASN A 309 -2.43 0.50 15.21
CA ASN A 309 -1.39 1.36 15.81
C ASN A 309 0.02 0.74 15.76
N LYS A 310 0.20 -0.41 15.09
CA LYS A 310 1.48 -1.14 14.99
C LYS A 310 2.11 -1.43 16.37
N GLN A 311 1.29 -1.77 17.35
CA GLN A 311 1.73 -2.11 18.73
C GLN A 311 2.06 -3.59 18.86
N ILE A 312 1.60 -4.44 17.94
CA ILE A 312 1.97 -5.85 17.88
C ILE A 312 3.35 -5.97 17.26
N ILE A 313 4.24 -6.69 17.91
CA ILE A 313 5.59 -6.96 17.41
C ILE A 313 5.46 -7.95 16.24
N PRO A 314 5.98 -7.63 15.03
CA PRO A 314 5.96 -8.56 13.90
C PRO A 314 6.69 -9.87 14.25
N PRO A 315 6.11 -11.05 13.94
CA PRO A 315 6.79 -12.35 14.13
C PRO A 315 8.05 -12.49 13.30
N PHE A 316 8.13 -11.79 12.18
CA PHE A 316 9.32 -11.69 11.34
C PHE A 316 9.79 -10.24 11.26
N LYS A 317 11.08 -10.03 11.50
CA LYS A 317 11.76 -8.75 11.27
C LYS A 317 12.88 -8.94 10.27
N PRO A 318 12.93 -8.16 9.18
CA PRO A 318 14.05 -8.22 8.24
C PRO A 318 15.39 -8.00 8.94
N GLU A 319 16.35 -8.89 8.69
CA GLU A 319 17.71 -8.74 9.19
C GLU A 319 18.46 -7.79 8.26
N LEU A 320 18.70 -6.58 8.72
CA LEU A 320 19.32 -5.51 7.97
C LEU A 320 20.63 -5.09 8.64
N THR A 321 21.69 -4.91 7.84
CA THR A 321 23.00 -4.49 8.33
C THR A 321 23.08 -2.99 8.54
N ASP A 322 22.45 -2.21 7.66
CA ASP A 322 22.39 -0.75 7.68
C ASP A 322 21.17 -0.23 6.90
N GLU A 323 21.01 1.09 6.81
CA GLU A 323 19.91 1.74 6.10
C GLU A 323 19.93 1.54 4.58
N MET A 324 21.03 1.10 4.00
CA MET A 324 21.23 0.85 2.57
C MET A 324 21.29 -0.64 2.21
N ASP A 325 21.09 -1.54 3.18
CA ASP A 325 21.06 -2.97 2.91
C ASP A 325 19.91 -3.31 1.96
N LEU A 326 20.25 -3.91 0.82
CA LEU A 326 19.34 -4.26 -0.27
C LEU A 326 19.24 -5.77 -0.48
N LYS A 327 19.57 -6.60 0.51
CA LYS A 327 19.62 -8.06 0.36
C LYS A 327 18.26 -8.68 -0.04
N TYR A 328 17.17 -7.97 0.19
CA TYR A 328 15.80 -8.40 -0.18
C TYR A 328 15.35 -7.87 -1.55
N PHE A 329 16.26 -7.35 -2.34
CA PHE A 329 16.00 -6.86 -3.70
C PHE A 329 16.77 -7.71 -4.71
N ASP A 330 16.21 -7.84 -5.92
CA ASP A 330 16.84 -8.61 -6.99
C ASP A 330 18.15 -7.96 -7.44
N THR A 331 19.24 -8.73 -7.35
CA THR A 331 20.58 -8.29 -7.71
C THR A 331 20.71 -7.92 -9.19
N GLN A 332 19.86 -8.47 -10.07
CA GLN A 332 19.83 -8.05 -11.47
C GLN A 332 19.59 -6.54 -11.64
N PHE A 333 18.91 -5.89 -10.68
CA PHE A 333 18.68 -4.44 -10.68
C PHE A 333 19.71 -3.71 -9.81
N THR A 334 19.95 -4.19 -8.58
CA THR A 334 20.79 -3.47 -7.62
C THR A 334 22.27 -3.43 -8.00
N ASP A 335 22.72 -4.35 -8.87
CA ASP A 335 24.09 -4.38 -9.40
C ASP A 335 24.26 -3.54 -10.67
N GLU A 336 23.17 -3.01 -11.25
CA GLU A 336 23.28 -2.11 -12.40
C GLU A 336 24.06 -0.83 -12.05
N PRO A 337 24.97 -0.38 -12.95
CA PRO A 337 25.66 0.88 -12.73
C PRO A 337 24.70 2.07 -12.76
N ILE A 338 24.97 3.09 -11.93
CA ILE A 338 24.11 4.28 -11.75
C ILE A 338 23.80 4.96 -13.09
N GLU A 339 24.77 4.97 -14.01
CA GLU A 339 24.66 5.58 -15.32
C GLU A 339 23.56 4.93 -16.18
N SER A 340 23.24 3.66 -15.95
CA SER A 340 22.23 2.92 -16.73
C SER A 340 20.78 3.40 -16.46
N PHE A 341 20.53 4.03 -15.32
CA PHE A 341 19.23 4.48 -14.90
C PHE A 341 19.15 5.98 -14.55
N THR A 342 20.26 6.70 -14.64
CA THR A 342 20.26 8.15 -14.53
C THR A 342 19.85 8.83 -15.83
N ARG A 343 19.37 10.04 -15.70
CA ARG A 343 18.80 10.86 -16.75
C ARG A 343 19.69 10.96 -17.99
N ASN A 344 19.18 10.66 -19.19
CA ASN A 344 19.83 11.00 -20.44
C ASN A 344 19.37 12.38 -20.93
N PRO A 345 20.22 13.43 -20.90
CA PRO A 345 19.82 14.80 -21.19
C PRO A 345 19.61 15.10 -22.70
N ARG A 346 19.91 14.16 -23.61
CA ARG A 346 20.08 14.47 -25.05
C ARG A 346 18.84 14.37 -25.95
N SER A 347 17.64 14.01 -25.47
CA SER A 347 16.48 13.99 -26.35
C SER A 347 15.63 15.26 -26.21
N ARG A 348 15.57 16.05 -27.28
CA ARG A 348 14.67 17.20 -27.44
C ARG A 348 13.34 16.70 -28.03
N GLU A 349 12.36 16.38 -27.22
CA GLU A 349 10.96 16.19 -27.68
C GLU A 349 10.03 17.06 -26.83
N ALA A 350 8.93 17.52 -27.47
CA ALA A 350 8.00 18.46 -26.88
C ALA A 350 7.48 17.98 -25.52
N SER A 351 7.64 18.82 -24.51
CA SER A 351 7.19 18.56 -23.16
C SER A 351 5.65 18.61 -23.09
N TYR A 352 5.05 17.52 -22.60
CA TYR A 352 3.65 17.52 -22.20
C TYR A 352 3.58 17.73 -20.69
N GLU A 353 2.90 18.77 -20.26
CA GLU A 353 2.73 19.08 -18.84
C GLU A 353 1.52 18.34 -18.27
N TYR A 354 1.75 17.54 -17.23
CA TYR A 354 0.68 16.94 -16.43
C TYR A 354 0.17 17.96 -15.41
N LYS A 355 -0.88 18.70 -15.76
CA LYS A 355 -1.46 19.75 -14.92
C LYS A 355 -1.79 19.22 -13.52
N ASN A 356 -1.37 19.97 -12.50
CA ASN A 356 -1.58 19.66 -11.08
C ASN A 356 -0.93 18.34 -10.62
N PHE A 357 0.15 17.88 -11.27
CA PHE A 357 0.85 16.66 -10.86
C PHE A 357 1.76 16.89 -9.65
N THR A 358 2.33 18.07 -9.52
CA THR A 358 3.26 18.41 -8.42
C THR A 358 2.54 18.40 -7.08
N TYR A 359 3.17 17.74 -6.09
CA TYR A 359 2.66 17.58 -4.73
C TYR A 359 3.84 17.43 -3.75
N ILE A 360 3.69 17.91 -2.54
CA ILE A 360 4.62 17.71 -1.44
C ILE A 360 3.84 17.67 -0.12
N THR A 361 4.14 16.70 0.74
CA THR A 361 3.52 16.58 2.07
C THR A 361 3.98 17.69 3.00
N ASP A 362 3.13 18.09 3.94
CA ASP A 362 3.49 19.11 4.94
C ASP A 362 4.65 18.66 5.83
N SER A 363 4.78 17.35 6.10
CA SER A 363 5.93 16.81 6.84
C SER A 363 7.25 17.09 6.13
N VAL A 364 7.32 16.86 4.82
CA VAL A 364 8.52 17.13 4.03
C VAL A 364 8.77 18.63 3.89
N LYS A 365 7.72 19.43 3.67
CA LYS A 365 7.84 20.90 3.64
C LYS A 365 8.44 21.45 4.91
N ASN A 366 7.93 21.02 6.08
CA ASN A 366 8.39 21.48 7.38
C ASN A 366 9.86 21.08 7.65
N GLU A 367 10.29 19.89 7.20
CA GLU A 367 11.70 19.47 7.27
C GLU A 367 12.60 20.37 6.39
N LEU A 368 12.15 20.66 5.15
CA LEU A 368 12.89 21.50 4.24
C LEU A 368 13.05 22.95 4.78
N LEU A 369 12.00 23.46 5.41
CA LEU A 369 12.00 24.80 6.01
C LEU A 369 12.94 24.89 7.23
N LYS A 370 12.98 23.88 8.09
CA LYS A 370 13.87 23.85 9.26
C LYS A 370 15.34 23.85 8.86
N ASN A 371 15.71 22.98 7.92
CA ASN A 371 17.12 22.87 7.48
C ASN A 371 17.61 24.15 6.76
N SER A 372 16.74 24.86 6.02
CA SER A 372 17.10 26.14 5.39
C SER A 372 17.31 27.27 6.41
N GLN A 373 16.80 27.17 7.64
CA GLN A 373 17.04 28.13 8.71
C GLN A 373 18.36 27.87 9.45
N ASP A 374 18.71 26.60 9.63
CA ASP A 374 19.96 26.22 10.28
C ASP A 374 21.19 26.60 9.44
N ASP A 375 21.11 26.48 8.10
CA ASP A 375 22.19 26.93 7.19
C ASP A 375 22.39 28.46 7.24
N THR A 376 21.33 29.25 7.39
CA THR A 376 21.43 30.70 7.49
C THR A 376 21.92 31.21 8.85
N GLN A 377 21.91 30.38 9.91
CA GLN A 377 22.47 30.72 11.21
C GLN A 377 23.95 30.33 11.32
N ASN A 378 24.42 29.35 10.54
CA ASN A 378 25.84 28.94 10.54
C ASN A 378 26.73 29.80 9.62
N GLU A 379 26.16 30.65 8.76
CA GLU A 379 26.89 31.61 7.90
C GLU A 379 27.01 33.02 8.54
N LYS A 380 26.54 33.22 9.77
CA LYS A 380 26.74 34.44 10.56
C LYS A 380 27.67 34.22 11.72
#